data_eb83c0de0f86bd493c991b64d2990f08
#
_entry.id   eb83c0de0f86bd493c991b64d2990f08
#
_cell.length_a   1.000
_cell.length_b   1.000
_cell.length_c   1.000
_cell.angle_alpha   90.00
_cell.angle_beta   90.00
_cell.angle_gamma   90.00
#
_symmetry.space_group_name_H-M   'P 1'
#
loop_
_entity.id
_entity.type
_entity.pdbx_description
1 polymer ?
#
loop_
_entity_poly.entity_id
_entity_poly.type
_entity_poly.pdbx_seq_one_letter_code
_entity_poly.pdbx_strand_id
1 'polypeptide(L)'
;MTQYVRDIMTGDPVTVEPLTSVTAVARLMRDRDLGAVLVTEGDRLRGLVTDRDLVVRSLAGGGDPEQTTVAGACSDDLVTVRSDEELSHAVELMREHAVRRVPVVDDDGHPVGIVSLGDRAMERDPESALGDISAARPNP
;
A
#
# COMPACT_ATOMS: atom_id res chain seq x y z
N MET A 1 7.63 -25.57 -4.07
CA MET A 1 6.46 -25.31 -3.23
C MET A 1 5.82 -23.99 -3.65
N THR A 2 4.51 -24.01 -3.84
CA THR A 2 3.81 -22.80 -4.28
C THR A 2 3.59 -21.84 -3.11
N GLN A 3 3.90 -20.57 -3.32
CA GLN A 3 3.63 -19.53 -2.36
C GLN A 3 2.39 -18.75 -2.77
N TYR A 4 1.60 -18.38 -1.79
CA TYR A 4 0.38 -17.60 -1.97
C TYR A 4 0.56 -16.20 -1.40
N VAL A 5 -0.28 -15.28 -1.85
CA VAL A 5 -0.25 -13.89 -1.39
C VAL A 5 -0.34 -13.81 0.13
N ARG A 6 -1.22 -14.61 0.75
CA ARG A 6 -1.40 -14.62 2.21
C ARG A 6 -0.13 -14.98 2.98
N ASP A 7 0.81 -15.69 2.34
CA ASP A 7 2.03 -16.15 3.01
C ASP A 7 3.02 -15.03 3.29
N ILE A 8 2.96 -13.95 2.49
CA ILE A 8 3.90 -12.82 2.63
C ILE A 8 3.26 -11.46 2.80
N MET A 9 1.93 -11.35 2.68
CA MET A 9 1.28 -10.05 2.85
C MET A 9 1.41 -9.55 4.28
N THR A 10 1.39 -8.22 4.45
CA THR A 10 1.21 -7.61 5.76
C THR A 10 -0.28 -7.55 6.02
N GLY A 11 -0.74 -8.19 7.08
CA GLY A 11 -2.16 -8.19 7.46
C GLY A 11 -2.55 -6.92 8.22
N ASP A 12 -3.84 -6.81 8.51
CA ASP A 12 -4.41 -5.69 9.26
C ASP A 12 -3.98 -4.33 8.68
N PRO A 13 -4.30 -4.05 7.41
CA PRO A 13 -3.88 -2.80 6.78
C PRO A 13 -4.55 -1.61 7.45
N VAL A 14 -3.81 -0.52 7.57
CA VAL A 14 -4.37 0.74 8.07
C VAL A 14 -5.24 1.35 6.98
N THR A 15 -6.47 1.69 7.32
CA THR A 15 -7.43 2.26 6.39
C THR A 15 -7.86 3.65 6.84
N VAL A 16 -8.20 4.51 5.87
CA VAL A 16 -8.72 5.85 6.12
C VAL A 16 -9.92 6.09 5.22
N GLU A 17 -10.79 6.99 5.62
CA GLU A 17 -11.92 7.41 4.82
C GLU A 17 -11.48 8.38 3.72
N PRO A 18 -12.20 8.45 2.58
CA PRO A 18 -11.81 9.31 1.45
C PRO A 18 -11.70 10.80 1.78
N LEU A 19 -12.48 11.29 2.74
CA LEU A 19 -12.48 12.70 3.13
C LEU A 19 -11.44 13.05 4.18
N THR A 20 -10.62 12.08 4.61
CA THR A 20 -9.52 12.34 5.54
C THR A 20 -8.52 13.31 4.89
N SER A 21 -8.04 14.29 5.64
CA SER A 21 -7.10 15.27 5.10
C SER A 21 -5.73 14.62 4.84
N VAL A 22 -5.02 15.18 3.86
CA VAL A 22 -3.66 14.77 3.53
C VAL A 22 -2.76 14.90 4.77
N THR A 23 -2.92 15.98 5.56
CA THR A 23 -2.15 16.17 6.79
C THR A 23 -2.40 15.04 7.79
N ALA A 24 -3.65 14.64 7.98
CA ALA A 24 -3.98 13.56 8.90
C ALA A 24 -3.37 12.23 8.46
N VAL A 25 -3.38 11.94 7.16
CA VAL A 25 -2.77 10.72 6.61
C VAL A 25 -1.25 10.76 6.79
N ALA A 26 -0.63 11.91 6.53
CA ALA A 26 0.82 12.07 6.71
C ALA A 26 1.23 11.81 8.17
N ARG A 27 0.47 12.33 9.12
CA ARG A 27 0.71 12.10 10.55
C ARG A 27 0.58 10.63 10.92
N LEU A 28 -0.43 9.96 10.36
CA LEU A 28 -0.65 8.54 10.59
C LEU A 28 0.53 7.72 10.07
N MET A 29 1.03 8.05 8.88
CA MET A 29 2.22 7.39 8.31
C MET A 29 3.44 7.60 9.19
N ARG A 30 3.64 8.82 9.70
CA ARG A 30 4.74 9.12 10.59
C ARG A 30 4.65 8.33 11.91
N ASP A 31 3.48 8.36 12.52
CA ASP A 31 3.30 7.80 13.86
C ASP A 31 3.34 6.28 13.88
N ARG A 32 2.98 5.65 12.77
CA ARG A 32 2.94 4.19 12.66
C ARG A 32 4.00 3.61 11.71
N ASP A 33 4.92 4.43 11.24
CA ASP A 33 5.99 4.01 10.31
C ASP A 33 5.43 3.31 9.06
N LEU A 34 4.45 3.96 8.41
CA LEU A 34 3.79 3.40 7.23
C LEU A 34 4.20 4.15 5.97
N GLY A 35 4.44 3.40 4.89
CA GLY A 35 4.65 3.97 3.56
C GLY A 35 3.39 3.98 2.70
N ALA A 36 2.32 3.34 3.17
CA ALA A 36 1.06 3.26 2.42
C ALA A 36 -0.10 3.05 3.37
N VAL A 37 -1.26 3.58 2.99
CA VAL A 37 -2.54 3.31 3.65
C VAL A 37 -3.57 2.99 2.59
N LEU A 38 -4.61 2.26 2.97
CA LEU A 38 -5.73 1.98 2.09
C LEU A 38 -6.84 2.99 2.35
N VAL A 39 -7.48 3.41 1.28
CA VAL A 39 -8.64 4.30 1.36
C VAL A 39 -9.88 3.45 1.16
N THR A 40 -10.78 3.47 2.14
CA THR A 40 -12.01 2.69 2.10
C THR A 40 -13.23 3.60 2.25
N GLU A 41 -14.30 3.22 1.59
CA GLU A 41 -15.60 3.87 1.73
C GLU A 41 -16.57 2.82 2.23
N GLY A 42 -16.92 2.91 3.51
CA GLY A 42 -17.54 1.80 4.21
C GLY A 42 -16.55 0.63 4.25
N ASP A 43 -16.98 -0.56 3.84
CA ASP A 43 -16.13 -1.74 3.80
C ASP A 43 -15.45 -1.95 2.44
N ARG A 44 -15.68 -1.04 1.50
CA ARG A 44 -15.16 -1.20 0.13
C ARG A 44 -13.83 -0.50 -0.05
N LEU A 45 -12.88 -1.20 -0.65
CA LEU A 45 -11.61 -0.60 -1.00
C LEU A 45 -11.81 0.40 -2.14
N ARG A 46 -11.37 1.64 -1.93
CA ARG A 46 -11.44 2.73 -2.89
C ARG A 46 -10.11 2.98 -3.58
N GLY A 47 -9.01 2.85 -2.84
CA GLY A 47 -7.71 3.12 -3.39
C GLY A 47 -6.59 2.83 -2.41
N LEU A 48 -5.38 3.05 -2.88
CA LEU A 48 -4.16 2.95 -2.08
C LEU A 48 -3.41 4.26 -2.23
N VAL A 49 -2.94 4.81 -1.11
CA VAL A 49 -2.15 6.04 -1.10
C VAL A 49 -0.81 5.74 -0.46
N THR A 50 0.26 6.16 -1.14
CA THR A 50 1.62 6.06 -0.64
C THR A 50 2.12 7.41 -0.17
N ASP A 51 3.23 7.42 0.58
CA ASP A 51 3.92 8.65 0.96
C ASP A 51 4.33 9.44 -0.28
N ARG A 52 4.76 8.75 -1.35
CA ARG A 52 5.08 9.40 -2.62
C ARG A 52 3.85 10.09 -3.22
N ASP A 53 2.68 9.44 -3.16
CA ASP A 53 1.44 10.04 -3.67
C ASP A 53 1.11 11.35 -2.95
N LEU A 54 1.31 11.40 -1.63
CA LEU A 54 1.06 12.62 -0.87
C LEU A 54 1.96 13.76 -1.33
N VAL A 55 3.22 13.47 -1.59
CA VAL A 55 4.18 14.49 -2.04
C VAL A 55 3.90 14.91 -3.49
N VAL A 56 3.78 13.95 -4.40
CA VAL A 56 3.73 14.22 -5.84
C VAL A 56 2.35 14.67 -6.29
N ARG A 57 1.29 14.04 -5.76
CA ARG A 57 -0.07 14.32 -6.22
C ARG A 57 -0.79 15.40 -5.41
N SER A 58 -0.37 15.62 -4.15
CA SER A 58 -1.03 16.58 -3.28
C SER A 58 -0.14 17.78 -3.00
N LEU A 59 1.00 17.59 -2.34
CA LEU A 59 1.86 18.69 -1.92
C LEU A 59 2.38 19.49 -3.11
N ALA A 60 2.84 18.80 -4.16
CA ALA A 60 3.36 19.47 -5.36
C ALA A 60 2.29 20.27 -6.10
N GLY A 61 1.02 19.95 -5.90
CA GLY A 61 -0.09 20.70 -6.48
C GLY A 61 -0.35 22.06 -5.83
N GLY A 62 0.26 22.33 -4.69
CA GLY A 62 0.20 23.65 -4.03
C GLY A 62 -1.04 23.91 -3.19
N GLY A 63 -1.90 22.90 -3.01
CA GLY A 63 -3.08 23.05 -2.14
C GLY A 63 -2.72 23.03 -0.67
N ASP A 64 -3.66 23.44 0.19
CA ASP A 64 -3.51 23.33 1.63
C ASP A 64 -3.71 21.87 2.06
N PRO A 65 -2.67 21.21 2.60
CA PRO A 65 -2.80 19.79 2.99
C PRO A 65 -3.87 19.53 4.05
N GLU A 66 -4.23 20.52 4.85
CA GLU A 66 -5.28 20.36 5.86
C GLU A 66 -6.68 20.40 5.25
N GLN A 67 -6.82 21.00 4.08
CA GLN A 67 -8.09 21.11 3.36
C GLN A 67 -8.19 20.10 2.21
N THR A 68 -7.07 19.55 1.75
CA THR A 68 -7.05 18.60 0.66
C THR A 68 -7.35 17.20 1.21
N THR A 69 -8.27 16.47 0.59
CA THR A 69 -8.63 15.12 1.02
C THR A 69 -7.74 14.06 0.36
N VAL A 70 -7.61 12.94 1.05
CA VAL A 70 -6.78 11.83 0.55
C VAL A 70 -7.35 11.22 -0.73
N ALA A 71 -8.65 11.35 -0.97
CA ALA A 71 -9.27 10.84 -2.21
C ALA A 71 -8.62 11.44 -3.45
N GLY A 72 -8.22 12.71 -3.40
CA GLY A 72 -7.56 13.37 -4.51
C GLY A 72 -6.11 12.94 -4.73
N ALA A 73 -5.50 12.31 -3.73
CA ALA A 73 -4.13 11.82 -3.82
C ALA A 73 -4.05 10.33 -4.20
N CYS A 74 -5.19 9.63 -4.24
CA CYS A 74 -5.22 8.21 -4.63
C CYS A 74 -4.86 8.03 -6.10
N SER A 75 -4.19 6.92 -6.38
CA SER A 75 -4.00 6.48 -7.76
C SER A 75 -5.34 6.03 -8.35
N ASP A 76 -5.59 6.38 -9.62
CA ASP A 76 -6.79 5.96 -10.33
C ASP A 76 -6.72 4.50 -10.77
N ASP A 77 -5.53 3.94 -10.85
CA ASP A 77 -5.31 2.57 -11.30
C ASP A 77 -5.27 1.62 -10.09
N LEU A 78 -6.44 1.19 -9.66
CA LEU A 78 -6.55 0.28 -8.51
C LEU A 78 -6.42 -1.16 -8.96
N VAL A 79 -5.30 -1.78 -8.61
CA VAL A 79 -5.01 -3.19 -8.88
C VAL A 79 -5.08 -3.94 -7.55
N THR A 80 -5.81 -5.04 -7.51
CA THR A 80 -5.95 -5.84 -6.29
C THR A 80 -5.68 -7.31 -6.57
N VAL A 81 -5.32 -8.05 -5.52
CA VAL A 81 -5.21 -9.51 -5.57
C VAL A 81 -5.96 -10.09 -4.38
N ARG A 82 -6.33 -11.37 -4.49
CA ARG A 82 -6.93 -12.09 -3.37
C ARG A 82 -5.85 -12.82 -2.59
N SER A 83 -6.10 -13.04 -1.31
CA SER A 83 -5.14 -13.70 -0.43
C SER A 83 -4.84 -15.14 -0.84
N ASP A 84 -5.78 -15.81 -1.51
CA ASP A 84 -5.63 -17.19 -1.97
C ASP A 84 -5.00 -17.33 -3.36
N GLU A 85 -4.67 -16.22 -4.01
CA GLU A 85 -3.98 -16.26 -5.30
C GLU A 85 -2.50 -16.56 -5.12
N GLU A 86 -1.88 -17.11 -6.16
CA GLU A 86 -0.45 -17.38 -6.15
C GLU A 86 0.34 -16.08 -6.13
N LEU A 87 1.45 -16.06 -5.40
CA LEU A 87 2.32 -14.90 -5.31
C LEU A 87 2.84 -14.45 -6.67
N SER A 88 3.09 -15.41 -7.58
CA SER A 88 3.56 -15.09 -8.93
C SER A 88 2.58 -14.18 -9.69
N HIS A 89 1.27 -14.34 -9.46
CA HIS A 89 0.26 -13.48 -10.06
C HIS A 89 0.38 -12.03 -9.56
N ALA A 90 0.60 -11.85 -8.26
CA ALA A 90 0.81 -10.51 -7.70
C ALA A 90 2.05 -9.85 -8.29
N VAL A 91 3.14 -10.61 -8.47
CA VAL A 91 4.37 -10.10 -9.07
C VAL A 91 4.14 -9.67 -10.52
N GLU A 92 3.38 -10.45 -11.29
CA GLU A 92 3.04 -10.08 -12.67
C GLU A 92 2.25 -8.78 -12.72
N LEU A 93 1.27 -8.61 -11.82
CA LEU A 93 0.49 -7.38 -11.75
C LEU A 93 1.35 -6.17 -11.39
N MET A 94 2.28 -6.35 -10.46
CA MET A 94 3.22 -5.28 -10.10
C MET A 94 4.07 -4.86 -11.30
N ARG A 95 4.50 -5.83 -12.10
CA ARG A 95 5.30 -5.58 -13.30
C ARG A 95 4.48 -4.90 -14.38
N GLU A 96 3.28 -5.42 -14.66
CA GLU A 96 2.40 -4.88 -15.71
C GLU A 96 1.96 -3.45 -15.43
N HIS A 97 1.68 -3.14 -14.16
CA HIS A 97 1.16 -1.83 -13.76
C HIS A 97 2.24 -0.91 -13.21
N ALA A 98 3.48 -1.36 -13.17
CA ALA A 98 4.64 -0.61 -12.65
C ALA A 98 4.39 -0.10 -11.22
N VAL A 99 3.80 -0.93 -10.38
CA VAL A 99 3.52 -0.63 -8.97
C VAL A 99 4.34 -1.53 -8.06
N ARG A 100 4.64 -1.04 -6.86
CA ARG A 100 5.43 -1.78 -5.88
C ARG A 100 4.60 -2.38 -4.76
N ARG A 101 3.33 -2.00 -4.68
CA ARG A 101 2.41 -2.47 -3.65
C ARG A 101 1.08 -2.79 -4.29
N VAL A 102 0.44 -3.83 -3.79
CA VAL A 102 -0.89 -4.23 -4.27
C VAL A 102 -1.75 -4.55 -3.05
N PRO A 103 -2.93 -3.94 -2.92
CA PRO A 103 -3.86 -4.30 -1.88
C PRO A 103 -4.35 -5.73 -2.04
N VAL A 104 -4.53 -6.41 -0.91
CA VAL A 104 -5.05 -7.77 -0.86
C VAL A 104 -6.47 -7.71 -0.32
N VAL A 105 -7.39 -8.34 -1.03
CA VAL A 105 -8.81 -8.35 -0.66
C VAL A 105 -9.30 -9.78 -0.44
N ASP A 106 -10.41 -9.92 0.27
CA ASP A 106 -11.10 -11.20 0.42
C ASP A 106 -12.11 -11.40 -0.72
N ASP A 107 -12.92 -12.47 -0.63
CA ASP A 107 -13.90 -12.78 -1.65
C ASP A 107 -14.98 -11.71 -1.83
N ASP A 108 -15.23 -10.94 -0.78
CA ASP A 108 -16.23 -9.86 -0.78
C ASP A 108 -15.64 -8.51 -1.18
N GLY A 109 -14.34 -8.47 -1.45
CA GLY A 109 -13.66 -7.22 -1.83
C GLY A 109 -13.21 -6.38 -0.64
N HIS A 110 -13.26 -6.92 0.57
CA HIS A 110 -12.81 -6.21 1.77
C HIS A 110 -11.29 -6.30 1.89
N PRO A 111 -10.59 -5.20 2.23
CA PRO A 111 -9.14 -5.23 2.34
C PRO A 111 -8.70 -6.05 3.55
N VAL A 112 -7.76 -6.98 3.32
CA VAL A 112 -7.23 -7.86 4.37
C VAL A 112 -5.71 -7.72 4.52
N GLY A 113 -5.05 -7.04 3.59
CA GLY A 113 -3.60 -6.86 3.67
C GLY A 113 -3.05 -6.05 2.52
N ILE A 114 -1.73 -5.91 2.52
CA ILE A 114 -0.97 -5.31 1.42
C ILE A 114 0.23 -6.21 1.17
N VAL A 115 0.49 -6.51 -0.09
CA VAL A 115 1.73 -7.17 -0.49
C VAL A 115 2.62 -6.15 -1.19
N SER A 116 3.91 -6.14 -0.86
CA SER A 116 4.86 -5.18 -1.40
C SER A 116 6.08 -5.88 -1.98
N LEU A 117 6.80 -5.15 -2.83
CA LEU A 117 8.08 -5.63 -3.37
C LEU A 117 9.09 -5.90 -2.25
N GLY A 118 9.06 -5.10 -1.18
CA GLY A 118 9.90 -5.32 -0.01
C GLY A 118 9.63 -6.65 0.67
N ASP A 119 8.35 -7.00 0.86
CA ASP A 119 7.95 -8.30 1.42
C ASP A 119 8.44 -9.43 0.53
N ARG A 120 8.32 -9.27 -0.78
CA ARG A 120 8.79 -10.24 -1.76
C ARG A 120 10.30 -10.45 -1.66
N ALA A 121 11.07 -9.35 -1.51
CA ALA A 121 12.52 -9.43 -1.39
C ALA A 121 12.93 -10.16 -0.12
N MET A 122 12.26 -9.90 1.00
CA MET A 122 12.52 -10.56 2.27
C MET A 122 12.26 -12.06 2.18
N GLU A 123 11.18 -12.46 1.50
CA GLU A 123 10.83 -13.87 1.36
C GLU A 123 11.82 -14.61 0.47
N ARG A 124 12.24 -14.00 -0.64
CA ARG A 124 13.14 -14.63 -1.60
C ARG A 124 14.55 -14.78 -1.05
N ASP A 125 15.06 -13.75 -0.43
CA ASP A 125 16.44 -13.73 0.07
C ASP A 125 16.57 -12.72 1.22
N PRO A 126 16.24 -13.13 2.44
CA PRO A 126 16.31 -12.24 3.60
C PRO A 126 17.72 -11.71 3.88
N GLU A 127 18.75 -12.41 3.39
CA GLU A 127 20.15 -12.04 3.60
C GLU A 127 20.67 -11.08 2.52
N SER A 128 19.87 -10.80 1.49
CA SER A 128 20.27 -9.89 0.43
C SER A 128 20.30 -8.43 0.92
N ALA A 129 21.05 -7.59 0.22
CA ALA A 129 21.07 -6.16 0.51
C ALA A 129 19.68 -5.54 0.37
N LEU A 130 18.89 -5.99 -0.62
CA LEU A 130 17.51 -5.51 -0.78
C LEU A 130 16.63 -5.94 0.38
N GLY A 131 16.78 -7.19 0.86
CA GLY A 131 16.05 -7.68 2.01
C GLY A 131 16.40 -6.89 3.27
N ASP A 132 17.68 -6.61 3.50
CA ASP A 132 18.14 -5.81 4.63
C ASP A 132 17.56 -4.40 4.60
N ILE A 133 17.58 -3.76 3.45
CA ILE A 133 17.01 -2.43 3.28
C ILE A 133 15.50 -2.45 3.54
N SER A 134 14.81 -3.46 3.00
CA SER A 134 13.36 -3.57 3.15
C SER A 134 12.93 -3.84 4.60
N ALA A 135 13.78 -4.52 5.38
CA ALA A 135 13.51 -4.81 6.78
C ALA A 135 13.88 -3.66 7.71
N ALA A 136 14.66 -2.69 7.24
CA ALA A 136 15.10 -1.57 8.04
C ALA A 136 13.93 -0.63 8.36
N ARG A 137 13.99 0.02 9.53
CA ARG A 137 13.01 1.04 9.87
C ARG A 137 13.19 2.25 8.98
N PRO A 138 12.09 2.94 8.62
CA PRO A 138 12.20 4.21 7.91
C PRO A 138 13.02 5.23 8.70
N ASN A 139 13.71 6.09 7.98
CA ASN A 139 14.41 7.21 8.65
C ASN A 139 13.37 8.13 9.30
N PRO A 140 13.67 8.61 10.51
CA PRO A 140 12.74 9.51 11.19
C PRO A 140 12.57 10.84 10.47
#